data_a805ea90fdb69fbeb29236d38a50bfe1
#
_entry.id   a805ea90fdb69fbeb29236d38a50bfe1
#
_cell.length_a   1.000
_cell.length_b   1.000
_cell.length_c   1.000
_cell.angle_alpha   90.00
_cell.angle_beta   90.00
_cell.angle_gamma   90.00
#
_symmetry.space_group_name_H-M   'P 1'
#
loop_
_entity.id
_entity.type
_entity.pdbx_description
1 polymer ?
#
loop_
_entity_poly.entity_id
_entity_poly.type
_entity_poly.pdbx_seq_one_letter_code
_entity_poly.pdbx_strand_id
1 'polypeptide(L)'
;MDPTSDQRRAHRGGEARTPAVERAPGIWHIRSHAAARQVLAARGGTSQAGFTAEYIPTGYLKHHPILISDGPLHDDQRRKVGRFFAPQVVTDRYGEVMAGAAEQLVQAAVSKNRCLVDEMALLYSVEVTRQVVGLTNSSVRGMARRLVSFFNQPPFDITQPDLGRSKRQWAMAALHGLGPIVRFHLADVRPAIRARRKAPGQDVVSHLIAEGYTDLDILVECLTYGTAGMVTTREFIAMALWHLLTTPNLLDRYQSADQPARLEVLNEIIRLEPVVGHLYRRMQVGMTINDGEATHELAPGDLVDLCIRQTNTDPEAVGEEPMAICPGRPLARGVHAAGLSFGDGAHRCPGQPLALIETDVLLVRLLAAAPVIVREPTIEWDDLVAGYTLRGFELAFGGASPAP
;
A
#
# COMPACT_ATOMS: atom_id res chain seq x y z
N MET A 1 -20.16 -21.49 7.46
CA MET A 1 -19.83 -20.83 6.18
C MET A 1 -19.38 -21.91 5.21
N ASP A 2 -20.00 -21.94 4.08
CA ASP A 2 -19.59 -22.85 3.00
C ASP A 2 -18.17 -22.47 2.56
N PRO A 3 -17.18 -23.38 2.57
CA PRO A 3 -15.82 -23.10 2.12
C PRO A 3 -15.74 -22.64 0.65
N THR A 4 -16.80 -22.87 -0.14
CA THR A 4 -16.90 -22.40 -1.53
C THR A 4 -17.14 -20.91 -1.68
N SER A 5 -17.49 -20.19 -0.61
CA SER A 5 -17.77 -18.74 -0.65
C SER A 5 -16.52 -17.86 -0.41
N ASP A 6 -15.40 -18.40 0.05
CA ASP A 6 -14.17 -17.63 0.26
C ASP A 6 -13.36 -17.51 -1.03
N GLN A 7 -13.43 -16.34 -1.66
CA GLN A 7 -12.73 -16.04 -2.92
C GLN A 7 -11.37 -15.37 -2.72
N ARG A 8 -10.87 -15.23 -1.51
CA ARG A 8 -9.53 -14.72 -1.27
C ARG A 8 -8.47 -15.67 -1.85
N ARG A 9 -7.38 -15.11 -2.30
CA ARG A 9 -6.18 -15.81 -2.75
C ARG A 9 -5.12 -15.87 -1.64
N ALA A 10 -4.93 -14.75 -0.94
CA ALA A 10 -3.95 -14.67 0.13
C ALA A 10 -4.53 -15.19 1.45
N HIS A 11 -4.20 -16.43 1.80
CA HIS A 11 -4.55 -17.04 3.08
C HIS A 11 -3.32 -17.10 3.98
N ARG A 12 -3.44 -16.58 5.20
CA ARG A 12 -2.42 -16.72 6.24
C ARG A 12 -2.94 -17.65 7.33
N GLY A 13 -2.17 -18.69 7.66
CA GLY A 13 -2.52 -19.59 8.76
C GLY A 13 -2.61 -18.83 10.09
N GLY A 14 -3.57 -19.21 10.95
CA GLY A 14 -3.73 -18.62 12.27
C GLY A 14 -4.47 -17.26 12.34
N GLU A 15 -4.97 -16.74 11.22
CA GLU A 15 -5.83 -15.54 11.24
C GLU A 15 -7.18 -15.83 11.90
N ALA A 16 -7.35 -15.38 13.15
CA ALA A 16 -8.63 -15.46 13.86
C ALA A 16 -9.59 -14.38 13.33
N ARG A 17 -10.88 -14.70 13.28
CA ARG A 17 -11.96 -13.76 12.93
C ARG A 17 -12.75 -13.29 14.14
N THR A 18 -12.73 -14.05 15.19
CA THR A 18 -13.44 -13.80 16.45
C THR A 18 -12.47 -13.92 17.65
N PRO A 19 -12.74 -13.23 18.73
CA PRO A 19 -13.80 -12.21 18.91
C PRO A 19 -13.53 -10.94 18.09
N ALA A 20 -14.55 -10.08 17.95
CA ALA A 20 -14.48 -8.81 17.23
C ALA A 20 -13.41 -7.86 17.77
N VAL A 21 -13.25 -7.82 19.10
CA VAL A 21 -12.17 -7.15 19.82
C VAL A 21 -11.57 -8.11 20.84
N GLU A 22 -10.25 -8.25 20.84
CA GLU A 22 -9.53 -9.16 21.71
C GLU A 22 -8.34 -8.45 22.37
N ARG A 23 -8.21 -8.63 23.67
CA ARG A 23 -7.02 -8.21 24.41
C ARG A 23 -6.07 -9.40 24.57
N ALA A 24 -4.96 -9.37 23.87
CA ALA A 24 -3.86 -10.31 24.01
C ALA A 24 -2.71 -9.70 24.84
N PRO A 25 -1.73 -10.48 25.30
CA PRO A 25 -0.56 -9.96 26.00
C PRO A 25 0.17 -8.89 25.17
N GLY A 26 0.18 -7.65 25.64
CA GLY A 26 0.87 -6.53 25.01
C GLY A 26 0.19 -5.87 23.81
N ILE A 27 -1.00 -6.36 23.37
CA ILE A 27 -1.66 -5.86 22.17
C ILE A 27 -3.18 -6.07 22.21
N TRP A 28 -3.92 -5.14 21.61
CA TRP A 28 -5.32 -5.31 21.28
C TRP A 28 -5.47 -5.68 19.80
N HIS A 29 -6.21 -6.73 19.48
CA HIS A 29 -6.60 -7.07 18.11
C HIS A 29 -8.03 -6.61 17.85
N ILE A 30 -8.21 -5.74 16.87
CA ILE A 30 -9.51 -5.21 16.46
C ILE A 30 -9.86 -5.73 15.08
N ARG A 31 -10.94 -6.53 15.01
CA ARG A 31 -11.46 -7.18 13.80
C ARG A 31 -12.79 -6.60 13.34
N SER A 32 -13.52 -5.90 14.23
CA SER A 32 -14.72 -5.14 13.89
C SER A 32 -14.36 -3.89 13.09
N HIS A 33 -15.04 -3.70 11.95
CA HIS A 33 -14.86 -2.50 11.13
C HIS A 33 -15.27 -1.22 11.88
N ALA A 34 -16.38 -1.28 12.63
CA ALA A 34 -16.87 -0.13 13.39
C ALA A 34 -15.88 0.30 14.49
N ALA A 35 -15.34 -0.66 15.26
CA ALA A 35 -14.35 -0.39 16.30
C ALA A 35 -13.03 0.11 15.71
N ALA A 36 -12.56 -0.48 14.61
CA ALA A 36 -11.34 -0.04 13.93
C ALA A 36 -11.44 1.41 13.42
N ARG A 37 -12.58 1.81 12.88
CA ARG A 37 -12.82 3.19 12.46
C ARG A 37 -12.80 4.19 13.61
N GLN A 38 -13.32 3.82 14.78
CA GLN A 38 -13.25 4.68 15.96
C GLN A 38 -11.79 4.99 16.33
N VAL A 39 -10.92 3.97 16.31
CA VAL A 39 -9.48 4.16 16.58
C VAL A 39 -8.82 5.02 15.51
N LEU A 40 -9.10 4.77 14.22
CA LEU A 40 -8.53 5.55 13.11
C LEU A 40 -9.01 7.01 13.08
N ALA A 41 -10.22 7.28 13.57
CA ALA A 41 -10.80 8.61 13.64
C ALA A 41 -10.34 9.40 14.88
N ALA A 42 -9.67 8.78 15.84
CA ALA A 42 -9.24 9.39 17.11
C ALA A 42 -8.07 10.36 16.90
N ARG A 43 -8.37 11.59 16.43
CA ARG A 43 -7.38 12.65 16.20
C ARG A 43 -6.65 13.01 17.48
N GLY A 44 -5.30 12.91 17.45
CA GLY A 44 -4.45 13.17 18.61
C GLY A 44 -4.60 12.13 19.73
N GLY A 45 -5.49 11.16 19.59
CA GLY A 45 -5.67 10.08 20.54
C GLY A 45 -4.77 8.87 20.30
N THR A 46 -4.22 8.78 19.08
CA THR A 46 -3.35 7.67 18.68
C THR A 46 -2.16 8.20 17.88
N SER A 47 -1.03 7.46 17.88
CA SER A 47 0.11 7.67 17.00
C SER A 47 0.39 6.44 16.16
N GLN A 48 1.08 6.64 15.03
CA GLN A 48 1.51 5.56 14.14
C GLN A 48 2.53 4.67 14.83
N ALA A 49 2.28 3.36 14.91
CA ALA A 49 3.20 2.37 15.48
C ALA A 49 3.73 1.38 14.43
N GLY A 50 2.99 1.13 13.32
CA GLY A 50 3.43 0.26 12.22
C GLY A 50 4.60 0.82 11.42
N PHE A 51 5.15 0.00 10.55
CA PHE A 51 6.30 0.34 9.69
C PHE A 51 7.55 0.77 10.47
N THR A 52 7.73 0.26 11.69
CA THR A 52 8.80 0.67 12.61
C THR A 52 8.84 2.18 12.89
N ALA A 53 7.69 2.86 12.79
CA ALA A 53 7.58 4.32 12.90
C ALA A 53 8.10 4.85 14.23
N GLU A 54 7.86 4.14 15.33
CA GLU A 54 8.32 4.51 16.68
C GLU A 54 9.86 4.50 16.84
N TYR A 55 10.59 3.89 15.89
CA TYR A 55 12.05 3.77 15.91
C TYR A 55 12.75 4.71 14.91
N ILE A 56 11.99 5.56 14.20
CA ILE A 56 12.56 6.58 13.33
C ILE A 56 13.21 7.67 14.20
N PRO A 57 14.53 7.91 14.08
CA PRO A 57 15.21 8.92 14.90
C PRO A 57 14.79 10.33 14.45
N THR A 58 13.86 10.94 15.21
CA THR A 58 13.31 12.26 14.88
C THR A 58 14.18 13.43 15.31
N GLY A 59 15.09 13.25 16.27
CA GLY A 59 15.92 14.32 16.84
C GLY A 59 16.90 15.00 15.86
N TYR A 60 17.13 14.41 14.69
CA TYR A 60 17.96 14.97 13.61
C TYR A 60 17.17 15.63 12.48
N LEU A 61 15.83 15.56 12.54
CA LEU A 61 14.93 16.09 11.52
C LEU A 61 14.43 17.48 11.93
N LYS A 62 14.49 18.42 11.00
CA LYS A 62 13.89 19.74 11.17
C LYS A 62 12.36 19.66 11.01
N HIS A 63 11.90 18.79 10.09
CA HIS A 63 10.50 18.52 9.85
C HIS A 63 10.25 17.02 10.05
N HIS A 64 9.30 16.68 10.91
CA HIS A 64 8.91 15.28 11.09
C HIS A 64 8.23 14.76 9.82
N PRO A 65 8.52 13.51 9.39
CA PRO A 65 7.88 12.91 8.24
C PRO A 65 6.36 12.83 8.40
N ILE A 66 5.64 13.04 7.31
CA ILE A 66 4.17 13.02 7.29
C ILE A 66 3.57 11.72 7.85
N LEU A 67 4.27 10.60 7.70
CA LEU A 67 3.84 9.29 8.19
C LEU A 67 3.71 9.22 9.71
N ILE A 68 4.60 9.92 10.43
CA ILE A 68 4.70 9.87 11.90
C ILE A 68 4.35 11.19 12.57
N SER A 69 3.92 12.18 11.80
CA SER A 69 3.41 13.46 12.34
C SER A 69 1.96 13.30 12.75
N ASP A 70 1.55 14.02 13.80
CA ASP A 70 0.17 14.07 14.27
C ASP A 70 -0.28 15.53 14.51
N GLY A 71 -1.58 15.72 14.72
CA GLY A 71 -2.18 16.99 15.05
C GLY A 71 -2.04 18.06 13.98
N PRO A 72 -1.93 19.37 14.37
CA PRO A 72 -1.92 20.49 13.42
C PRO A 72 -0.78 20.46 12.40
N LEU A 73 0.39 19.93 12.78
CA LEU A 73 1.52 19.77 11.88
C LEU A 73 1.19 18.78 10.75
N HIS A 74 0.67 17.62 11.11
CA HIS A 74 0.24 16.61 10.14
C HIS A 74 -0.86 17.17 9.23
N ASP A 75 -1.87 17.86 9.79
CA ASP A 75 -2.97 18.43 9.00
C ASP A 75 -2.46 19.44 7.96
N ASP A 76 -1.47 20.26 8.31
CA ASP A 76 -0.83 21.19 7.38
C ASP A 76 -0.05 20.47 6.28
N GLN A 77 0.78 19.50 6.65
CA GLN A 77 1.52 18.66 5.69
C GLN A 77 0.56 17.94 4.74
N ARG A 78 -0.50 17.32 5.26
CA ARG A 78 -1.52 16.60 4.48
C ARG A 78 -2.24 17.50 3.49
N ARG A 79 -2.64 18.69 3.90
CA ARG A 79 -3.29 19.66 3.03
C ARG A 79 -2.37 20.09 1.86
N LYS A 80 -1.09 20.34 2.16
CA LYS A 80 -0.10 20.78 1.17
C LYS A 80 0.28 19.68 0.19
N VAL A 81 0.48 18.46 0.67
CA VAL A 81 0.89 17.32 -0.15
C VAL A 81 -0.31 16.69 -0.89
N GLY A 82 -1.50 16.70 -0.29
CA GLY A 82 -2.72 16.12 -0.86
C GLY A 82 -3.05 16.60 -2.27
N ARG A 83 -2.67 17.84 -2.61
CA ARG A 83 -2.87 18.40 -3.96
C ARG A 83 -2.19 17.59 -5.08
N PHE A 84 -1.09 16.86 -4.79
CA PHE A 84 -0.40 16.04 -5.78
C PHE A 84 -1.12 14.72 -6.07
N PHE A 85 -2.02 14.30 -5.18
CA PHE A 85 -2.75 13.04 -5.22
C PHE A 85 -4.26 13.21 -5.44
N ALA A 86 -4.73 14.43 -5.64
CA ALA A 86 -6.14 14.68 -5.92
C ALA A 86 -6.56 13.96 -7.22
N PRO A 87 -7.75 13.32 -7.29
CA PRO A 87 -8.17 12.51 -8.45
C PRO A 87 -8.00 13.22 -9.78
N GLN A 88 -8.43 14.48 -9.88
CA GLN A 88 -8.30 15.28 -11.10
C GLN A 88 -6.83 15.48 -11.48
N VAL A 89 -5.95 15.78 -10.50
CA VAL A 89 -4.51 15.95 -10.75
C VAL A 89 -3.86 14.65 -11.21
N VAL A 90 -4.29 13.52 -10.63
CA VAL A 90 -3.81 12.20 -11.03
C VAL A 90 -4.14 11.94 -12.52
N THR A 91 -5.37 12.22 -12.92
CA THR A 91 -5.82 12.02 -14.31
C THR A 91 -5.14 13.02 -15.27
N ASP A 92 -5.19 14.31 -14.97
CA ASP A 92 -4.77 15.35 -15.91
C ASP A 92 -3.25 15.45 -16.06
N ARG A 93 -2.52 15.23 -14.96
CA ARG A 93 -1.07 15.42 -14.95
C ARG A 93 -0.28 14.14 -15.20
N TYR A 94 -0.73 13.02 -14.65
CA TYR A 94 0.01 11.77 -14.72
C TYR A 94 -0.58 10.78 -15.71
N GLY A 95 -1.76 11.05 -16.28
CA GLY A 95 -2.45 10.16 -17.23
C GLY A 95 -1.58 9.77 -18.42
N GLU A 96 -0.91 10.73 -19.06
CA GLU A 96 -0.02 10.46 -20.20
C GLU A 96 1.21 9.63 -19.81
N VAL A 97 1.79 9.92 -18.63
CA VAL A 97 2.94 9.16 -18.11
C VAL A 97 2.53 7.72 -17.82
N MET A 98 1.38 7.52 -17.16
CA MET A 98 0.82 6.19 -16.89
C MET A 98 0.57 5.43 -18.18
N ALA A 99 -0.09 6.07 -19.15
CA ALA A 99 -0.42 5.46 -20.43
C ALA A 99 0.84 5.07 -21.21
N GLY A 100 1.81 5.98 -21.33
CA GLY A 100 3.05 5.73 -22.06
C GLY A 100 3.93 4.66 -21.41
N ALA A 101 4.05 4.67 -20.09
CA ALA A 101 4.80 3.65 -19.36
C ALA A 101 4.15 2.26 -19.48
N ALA A 102 2.82 2.18 -19.35
CA ALA A 102 2.08 0.93 -19.51
C ALA A 102 2.22 0.37 -20.93
N GLU A 103 2.05 1.22 -21.96
CA GLU A 103 2.19 0.82 -23.35
C GLU A 103 3.58 0.24 -23.64
N GLN A 104 4.64 0.95 -23.24
CA GLN A 104 6.02 0.49 -23.44
C GLN A 104 6.30 -0.86 -22.78
N LEU A 105 5.83 -1.06 -21.53
CA LEU A 105 6.05 -2.29 -20.79
C LEU A 105 5.25 -3.47 -21.39
N VAL A 106 4.00 -3.23 -21.77
CA VAL A 106 3.15 -4.26 -22.40
C VAL A 106 3.69 -4.66 -23.77
N GLN A 107 4.06 -3.69 -24.63
CA GLN A 107 4.67 -3.98 -25.92
C GLN A 107 5.97 -4.78 -25.79
N ALA A 108 6.81 -4.42 -24.81
CA ALA A 108 8.05 -5.17 -24.55
C ALA A 108 7.79 -6.60 -24.06
N ALA A 109 6.71 -6.83 -23.33
CA ALA A 109 6.31 -8.16 -22.89
C ALA A 109 5.73 -9.00 -24.04
N VAL A 110 4.83 -8.41 -24.83
CA VAL A 110 4.23 -9.05 -26.01
C VAL A 110 5.30 -9.44 -27.04
N SER A 111 6.26 -8.55 -27.33
CA SER A 111 7.34 -8.82 -28.27
C SER A 111 8.24 -10.00 -27.84
N LYS A 112 8.34 -10.26 -26.54
CA LYS A 112 9.07 -11.40 -25.96
C LYS A 112 8.20 -12.63 -25.75
N ASN A 113 6.92 -12.53 -26.00
CA ASN A 113 5.90 -13.51 -25.65
C ASN A 113 5.97 -13.99 -24.18
N ARG A 114 6.40 -13.09 -23.28
CA ARG A 114 6.59 -13.40 -21.85
C ARG A 114 6.49 -12.15 -20.99
N CYS A 115 5.75 -12.27 -19.88
CA CYS A 115 5.67 -11.26 -18.85
C CYS A 115 5.87 -11.87 -17.47
N LEU A 116 6.83 -11.34 -16.71
CA LEU A 116 6.89 -11.54 -15.27
C LEU A 116 6.16 -10.37 -14.62
N VAL A 117 4.95 -10.61 -14.13
CA VAL A 117 4.00 -9.58 -13.70
C VAL A 117 4.54 -8.76 -12.54
N ASP A 118 5.13 -9.40 -11.54
CA ASP A 118 5.70 -8.73 -10.37
C ASP A 118 6.88 -7.80 -10.74
N GLU A 119 7.69 -8.13 -11.76
CA GLU A 119 8.71 -7.22 -12.27
C GLU A 119 8.10 -6.07 -13.08
N MET A 120 7.15 -6.36 -13.97
CA MET A 120 6.46 -5.33 -14.77
C MET A 120 5.73 -4.33 -13.87
N ALA A 121 4.94 -4.82 -12.92
CA ALA A 121 4.19 -3.99 -11.98
C ALA A 121 5.11 -3.11 -11.13
N LEU A 122 6.25 -3.65 -10.66
CA LEU A 122 7.25 -2.86 -9.94
C LEU A 122 7.83 -1.74 -10.81
N LEU A 123 8.27 -2.04 -12.03
CA LEU A 123 8.85 -1.03 -12.92
C LEU A 123 7.84 0.05 -13.28
N TYR A 124 6.58 -0.34 -13.47
CA TYR A 124 5.49 0.58 -13.76
C TYR A 124 5.19 1.50 -12.58
N SER A 125 4.96 0.97 -11.38
CA SER A 125 4.68 1.77 -10.20
C SER A 125 5.85 2.67 -9.79
N VAL A 126 7.09 2.23 -10.01
CA VAL A 126 8.29 3.07 -9.83
C VAL A 126 8.28 4.23 -10.83
N GLU A 127 7.98 3.99 -12.12
CA GLU A 127 7.93 5.06 -13.13
C GLU A 127 6.88 6.10 -12.78
N VAL A 128 5.67 5.68 -12.43
CA VAL A 128 4.58 6.60 -12.08
C VAL A 128 4.90 7.39 -10.82
N THR A 129 5.25 6.70 -9.73
CA THR A 129 5.50 7.36 -8.44
C THR A 129 6.68 8.32 -8.49
N ARG A 130 7.78 7.98 -9.20
CA ARG A 130 8.95 8.89 -9.32
C ARG A 130 8.60 10.20 -10.03
N GLN A 131 7.62 10.21 -10.93
CA GLN A 131 7.15 11.43 -11.59
C GLN A 131 6.35 12.31 -10.61
N VAL A 132 5.48 11.70 -9.80
CA VAL A 132 4.72 12.41 -8.75
C VAL A 132 5.67 13.03 -7.72
N VAL A 133 6.65 12.25 -7.27
CA VAL A 133 7.61 12.67 -6.23
C VAL A 133 8.66 13.63 -6.77
N GLY A 134 9.06 13.52 -8.04
CA GLY A 134 10.11 14.32 -8.66
C GLY A 134 11.48 13.63 -8.67
N LEU A 135 11.55 12.31 -8.51
CA LEU A 135 12.79 11.52 -8.51
C LEU A 135 13.21 11.09 -9.93
N THR A 136 13.21 12.00 -10.88
CA THR A 136 13.35 11.71 -12.32
C THR A 136 14.80 11.65 -12.82
N ASN A 137 15.80 11.78 -11.95
CA ASN A 137 17.20 11.93 -12.32
C ASN A 137 18.02 10.62 -12.26
N SER A 138 17.37 9.48 -12.11
CA SER A 138 18.00 8.17 -12.08
C SER A 138 17.21 7.13 -12.90
N SER A 139 17.80 5.95 -13.13
CA SER A 139 17.11 4.90 -13.87
C SER A 139 16.04 4.19 -13.02
N VAL A 140 14.89 3.90 -13.63
CA VAL A 140 13.75 3.16 -13.01
C VAL A 140 14.22 1.83 -12.44
N ARG A 141 14.91 1.01 -13.23
CA ARG A 141 15.43 -0.30 -12.79
C ARG A 141 16.42 -0.18 -11.61
N GLY A 142 17.24 0.86 -11.61
CA GLY A 142 18.16 1.13 -10.51
C GLY A 142 17.43 1.52 -9.23
N MET A 143 16.46 2.41 -9.32
CA MET A 143 15.62 2.84 -8.21
C MET A 143 14.79 1.68 -7.65
N ALA A 144 14.13 0.90 -8.51
CA ALA A 144 13.38 -0.28 -8.12
C ALA A 144 14.21 -1.25 -7.26
N ARG A 145 15.43 -1.59 -7.69
CA ARG A 145 16.33 -2.47 -6.92
C ARG A 145 16.72 -1.90 -5.56
N ARG A 146 16.96 -0.57 -5.47
CA ARG A 146 17.32 0.08 -4.20
C ARG A 146 16.17 0.09 -3.22
N LEU A 147 14.94 0.37 -3.70
CA LEU A 147 13.74 0.40 -2.86
C LEU A 147 13.35 -1.00 -2.37
N VAL A 148 13.37 -2.01 -3.23
CA VAL A 148 13.11 -3.40 -2.81
C VAL A 148 14.11 -3.86 -1.75
N SER A 149 15.39 -3.46 -1.87
CA SER A 149 16.41 -3.84 -0.88
C SER A 149 16.16 -3.28 0.52
N PHE A 150 15.35 -2.23 0.66
CA PHE A 150 14.96 -1.67 1.95
C PHE A 150 14.06 -2.62 2.76
N PHE A 151 13.25 -3.44 2.08
CA PHE A 151 12.36 -4.42 2.73
C PHE A 151 13.09 -5.66 3.25
N ASN A 152 14.34 -5.85 2.88
CA ASN A 152 15.14 -6.99 3.36
C ASN A 152 15.64 -6.75 4.79
N GLN A 153 14.70 -6.67 5.75
CA GLN A 153 14.96 -6.42 7.15
C GLN A 153 14.97 -7.72 7.96
N PRO A 154 15.78 -7.81 9.04
CA PRO A 154 15.66 -8.91 9.98
C PRO A 154 14.26 -8.96 10.60
N PRO A 155 13.76 -10.15 10.95
CA PRO A 155 12.47 -10.30 11.63
C PRO A 155 12.37 -9.41 12.88
N PHE A 156 11.16 -9.02 13.20
CA PHE A 156 10.85 -8.25 14.40
C PHE A 156 9.46 -8.60 14.93
N ASP A 157 9.25 -8.31 16.21
CA ASP A 157 7.97 -8.48 16.89
C ASP A 157 7.58 -7.15 17.54
N ILE A 158 6.57 -6.48 16.99
CA ILE A 158 6.11 -5.16 17.45
C ILE A 158 5.54 -5.21 18.87
N THR A 159 5.17 -6.38 19.38
CA THR A 159 4.63 -6.56 20.74
C THR A 159 5.74 -6.59 21.81
N GLN A 160 6.99 -6.79 21.40
CA GLN A 160 8.13 -6.93 22.28
C GLN A 160 8.91 -5.62 22.42
N PRO A 161 9.50 -5.35 23.60
CA PRO A 161 10.45 -4.27 23.75
C PRO A 161 11.59 -4.39 22.70
N ASP A 162 12.06 -3.27 22.19
CA ASP A 162 13.11 -3.22 21.17
C ASP A 162 12.82 -4.12 19.94
N LEU A 163 11.52 -4.31 19.60
CA LEU A 163 11.06 -5.20 18.54
C LEU A 163 11.51 -6.67 18.72
N GLY A 164 11.77 -7.09 19.94
CA GLY A 164 12.30 -8.43 20.24
C GLY A 164 13.73 -8.67 19.72
N ARG A 165 14.43 -7.61 19.30
CA ARG A 165 15.77 -7.71 18.68
C ARG A 165 16.90 -7.64 19.71
N SER A 166 17.83 -8.58 19.60
CA SER A 166 19.12 -8.50 20.29
C SER A 166 20.01 -7.38 19.70
N LYS A 167 21.04 -6.94 20.43
CA LYS A 167 22.03 -5.94 19.96
C LYS A 167 22.65 -6.32 18.62
N ARG A 168 22.92 -7.62 18.38
CA ARG A 168 23.45 -8.12 17.12
C ARG A 168 22.45 -7.96 15.99
N GLN A 169 21.19 -8.30 16.22
CA GLN A 169 20.11 -8.12 15.22
C GLN A 169 19.86 -6.63 14.93
N TRP A 170 19.96 -5.75 15.94
CA TRP A 170 19.92 -4.31 15.71
C TRP A 170 21.09 -3.81 14.85
N ALA A 171 22.30 -4.28 15.08
CA ALA A 171 23.44 -3.94 14.24
C ALA A 171 23.26 -4.42 12.79
N MET A 172 22.69 -5.62 12.59
CA MET A 172 22.33 -6.13 11.25
C MET A 172 21.21 -5.31 10.62
N ALA A 173 20.17 -4.98 11.37
CA ALA A 173 19.05 -4.15 10.88
C ALA A 173 19.55 -2.76 10.45
N ALA A 174 20.45 -2.14 11.23
CA ALA A 174 21.08 -0.89 10.85
C ALA A 174 21.89 -1.01 9.56
N LEU A 175 22.67 -2.09 9.40
CA LEU A 175 23.46 -2.31 8.18
C LEU A 175 22.56 -2.52 6.95
N HIS A 176 21.48 -3.35 7.09
CA HIS A 176 20.55 -3.64 6.03
C HIS A 176 19.63 -2.43 5.70
N GLY A 177 19.34 -1.57 6.67
CA GLY A 177 18.56 -0.35 6.47
C GLY A 177 19.39 0.81 5.93
N LEU A 178 20.53 1.14 6.57
CA LEU A 178 21.34 2.31 6.23
C LEU A 178 21.99 2.19 4.85
N GLY A 179 22.49 1.00 4.48
CA GLY A 179 23.10 0.79 3.18
C GLY A 179 22.19 1.14 1.99
N PRO A 180 20.98 0.56 1.91
CA PRO A 180 19.98 0.95 0.92
C PRO A 180 19.59 2.42 0.97
N ILE A 181 19.40 3.01 2.16
CA ILE A 181 19.06 4.43 2.34
C ILE A 181 20.16 5.33 1.76
N VAL A 182 21.42 5.07 2.10
CA VAL A 182 22.55 5.85 1.57
C VAL A 182 22.64 5.72 0.05
N ARG A 183 22.49 4.52 -0.50
CA ARG A 183 22.48 4.31 -1.97
C ARG A 183 21.31 5.03 -2.65
N PHE A 184 20.12 5.00 -2.05
CA PHE A 184 18.94 5.72 -2.55
C PHE A 184 19.17 7.24 -2.48
N HIS A 185 19.72 7.74 -1.36
CA HIS A 185 20.08 9.16 -1.25
C HIS A 185 21.03 9.60 -2.36
N LEU A 186 22.15 8.89 -2.52
CA LEU A 186 23.21 9.31 -3.45
C LEU A 186 22.78 9.17 -4.91
N ALA A 187 22.02 8.14 -5.25
CA ALA A 187 21.67 7.83 -6.63
C ALA A 187 20.35 8.47 -7.09
N ASP A 188 19.39 8.68 -6.20
CA ASP A 188 18.03 9.11 -6.57
C ASP A 188 17.69 10.48 -5.97
N VAL A 189 17.77 10.65 -4.66
CA VAL A 189 17.26 11.84 -3.97
C VAL A 189 18.15 13.04 -4.15
N ARG A 190 19.47 12.91 -3.91
CA ARG A 190 20.42 14.01 -4.04
C ARG A 190 20.49 14.60 -5.46
N PRO A 191 20.51 13.79 -6.55
CA PRO A 191 20.42 14.32 -7.90
C PRO A 191 19.09 15.07 -8.17
N ALA A 192 17.96 14.55 -7.67
CA ALA A 192 16.67 15.19 -7.79
C ALA A 192 16.63 16.54 -7.06
N ILE A 193 17.06 16.61 -5.81
CA ILE A 193 17.17 17.88 -5.03
C ILE A 193 17.99 18.91 -5.80
N ARG A 194 19.16 18.51 -6.35
CA ARG A 194 20.02 19.42 -7.11
C ARG A 194 19.34 19.93 -8.38
N ALA A 195 18.63 19.06 -9.07
CA ALA A 195 17.89 19.43 -10.28
C ALA A 195 16.74 20.39 -9.95
N ARG A 196 15.95 20.09 -8.91
CA ARG A 196 14.79 20.89 -8.51
C ARG A 196 15.16 22.24 -7.89
N ARG A 197 16.33 22.37 -7.24
CA ARG A 197 16.86 23.68 -6.80
C ARG A 197 17.21 24.58 -7.98
N LYS A 198 17.64 24.00 -9.12
CA LYS A 198 17.96 24.77 -10.32
C LYS A 198 16.73 25.09 -11.16
N ALA A 199 15.82 24.12 -11.29
CA ALA A 199 14.60 24.23 -12.08
C ALA A 199 13.44 23.56 -11.30
N PRO A 200 12.71 24.31 -10.47
CA PRO A 200 11.55 23.78 -9.74
C PRO A 200 10.51 23.20 -10.68
N GLY A 201 9.98 22.02 -10.31
CA GLY A 201 8.87 21.35 -10.99
C GLY A 201 7.57 21.45 -10.20
N GLN A 202 6.55 20.79 -10.73
CA GLN A 202 5.26 20.64 -10.02
C GLN A 202 5.19 19.25 -9.35
N ASP A 203 6.17 18.95 -8.50
CA ASP A 203 6.34 17.67 -7.81
C ASP A 203 6.59 17.86 -6.30
N VAL A 204 6.55 16.74 -5.57
CA VAL A 204 6.69 16.76 -4.11
C VAL A 204 8.07 17.30 -3.68
N VAL A 205 9.18 16.90 -4.34
CA VAL A 205 10.53 17.37 -4.00
C VAL A 205 10.64 18.89 -4.14
N SER A 206 10.11 19.47 -5.24
CA SER A 206 10.09 20.92 -5.45
C SER A 206 9.29 21.64 -4.36
N HIS A 207 8.15 21.04 -3.96
CA HIS A 207 7.35 21.58 -2.87
C HIS A 207 8.10 21.57 -1.53
N LEU A 208 8.71 20.43 -1.16
CA LEU A 208 9.45 20.32 0.09
C LEU A 208 10.63 21.31 0.16
N ILE A 209 11.33 21.52 -0.97
CA ILE A 209 12.40 22.53 -1.08
C ILE A 209 11.81 23.92 -0.82
N ALA A 210 10.68 24.27 -1.42
CA ALA A 210 10.03 25.58 -1.23
C ALA A 210 9.54 25.79 0.21
N GLU A 211 9.14 24.75 0.92
CA GLU A 211 8.77 24.77 2.34
C GLU A 211 9.98 24.78 3.30
N GLY A 212 11.20 24.78 2.78
CA GLY A 212 12.43 24.87 3.58
C GLY A 212 12.85 23.58 4.29
N TYR A 213 12.44 22.43 3.78
CA TYR A 213 12.89 21.12 4.24
C TYR A 213 14.39 20.94 3.98
N THR A 214 15.09 20.31 4.92
CA THR A 214 16.49 19.94 4.74
C THR A 214 16.63 18.76 3.79
N ASP A 215 17.85 18.52 3.27
CA ASP A 215 18.10 17.36 2.41
C ASP A 215 17.80 16.02 3.13
N LEU A 216 17.98 15.97 4.46
CA LEU A 216 17.65 14.81 5.28
C LEU A 216 16.13 14.63 5.42
N ASP A 217 15.39 15.71 5.68
CA ASP A 217 13.92 15.66 5.73
C ASP A 217 13.36 15.19 4.39
N ILE A 218 13.85 15.73 3.27
CA ILE A 218 13.46 15.33 1.91
C ILE A 218 13.79 13.87 1.64
N LEU A 219 14.93 13.37 2.10
CA LEU A 219 15.30 11.96 1.97
C LEU A 219 14.26 11.06 2.65
N VAL A 220 13.89 11.38 3.90
CA VAL A 220 12.93 10.55 4.66
C VAL A 220 11.54 10.60 4.03
N GLU A 221 11.09 11.76 3.57
CA GLU A 221 9.84 11.89 2.82
C GLU A 221 9.88 11.10 1.50
N CYS A 222 10.95 11.22 0.71
CA CYS A 222 11.11 10.44 -0.54
C CYS A 222 11.16 8.93 -0.29
N LEU A 223 11.76 8.49 0.81
CA LEU A 223 11.76 7.09 1.21
C LEU A 223 10.33 6.63 1.54
N THR A 224 9.58 7.44 2.30
CA THR A 224 8.18 7.16 2.62
C THR A 224 7.33 7.03 1.36
N TYR A 225 7.37 8.00 0.44
CA TYR A 225 6.59 7.92 -0.82
C TYR A 225 7.06 6.78 -1.72
N GLY A 226 8.37 6.53 -1.79
CA GLY A 226 8.95 5.47 -2.61
C GLY A 226 8.53 4.08 -2.12
N THR A 227 8.62 3.82 -0.83
CA THR A 227 8.23 2.51 -0.27
C THR A 227 6.72 2.32 -0.27
N ALA A 228 5.95 3.33 0.12
CA ALA A 228 4.49 3.24 0.17
C ALA A 228 3.85 3.15 -1.22
N GLY A 229 4.30 3.95 -2.20
CA GLY A 229 3.65 4.00 -3.52
C GLY A 229 4.14 2.94 -4.50
N MET A 230 5.41 2.55 -4.44
CA MET A 230 5.99 1.68 -5.46
C MET A 230 5.84 0.19 -5.13
N VAL A 231 6.02 -0.19 -3.86
CA VAL A 231 6.02 -1.60 -3.47
C VAL A 231 4.61 -2.12 -3.25
N THR A 232 3.76 -1.36 -2.58
CA THR A 232 2.37 -1.80 -2.34
C THR A 232 1.54 -1.86 -3.62
N THR A 233 1.72 -0.89 -4.53
CA THR A 233 1.01 -0.90 -5.82
C THR A 233 1.43 -2.08 -6.70
N ARG A 234 2.71 -2.50 -6.66
CA ARG A 234 3.16 -3.73 -7.33
C ARG A 234 2.33 -4.94 -6.91
N GLU A 235 2.16 -5.13 -5.60
CA GLU A 235 1.41 -6.28 -5.07
C GLU A 235 -0.07 -6.18 -5.45
N PHE A 236 -0.65 -4.99 -5.38
CA PHE A 236 -2.04 -4.78 -5.78
C PHE A 236 -2.28 -5.07 -7.26
N ILE A 237 -1.43 -4.58 -8.16
CA ILE A 237 -1.53 -4.86 -9.60
C ILE A 237 -1.49 -6.37 -9.86
N ALA A 238 -0.53 -7.07 -9.26
CA ALA A 238 -0.38 -8.51 -9.44
C ALA A 238 -1.59 -9.29 -8.91
N MET A 239 -2.10 -8.92 -7.73
CA MET A 239 -3.29 -9.55 -7.13
C MET A 239 -4.55 -9.26 -7.94
N ALA A 240 -4.75 -8.02 -8.37
CA ALA A 240 -5.90 -7.65 -9.18
C ALA A 240 -5.92 -8.40 -10.52
N LEU A 241 -4.76 -8.50 -11.19
CA LEU A 241 -4.63 -9.25 -12.43
C LEU A 241 -4.92 -10.74 -12.22
N TRP A 242 -4.42 -11.33 -11.13
CA TRP A 242 -4.66 -12.73 -10.83
C TRP A 242 -6.16 -13.02 -10.63
N HIS A 243 -6.86 -12.17 -9.86
CA HIS A 243 -8.31 -12.26 -9.72
C HIS A 243 -9.05 -12.11 -11.06
N LEU A 244 -8.69 -11.10 -11.85
CA LEU A 244 -9.32 -10.87 -13.16
C LEU A 244 -9.20 -12.09 -14.09
N LEU A 245 -8.04 -12.74 -14.11
CA LEU A 245 -7.78 -13.88 -14.99
C LEU A 245 -8.34 -15.22 -14.50
N THR A 246 -8.70 -15.34 -13.21
CA THR A 246 -9.06 -16.63 -12.60
C THR A 246 -10.42 -16.65 -11.90
N THR A 247 -11.07 -15.50 -11.71
CA THR A 247 -12.43 -15.45 -11.16
C THR A 247 -13.45 -15.46 -12.29
N PRO A 248 -14.41 -16.41 -12.30
CA PRO A 248 -15.40 -16.50 -13.37
C PRO A 248 -16.14 -15.17 -13.60
N ASN A 249 -16.34 -14.82 -14.87
CA ASN A 249 -17.03 -13.62 -15.34
C ASN A 249 -16.43 -12.27 -14.91
N LEU A 250 -15.39 -12.24 -14.08
CA LEU A 250 -14.82 -10.99 -13.59
C LEU A 250 -14.03 -10.28 -14.67
N LEU A 251 -13.31 -11.02 -15.52
CA LEU A 251 -12.59 -10.48 -16.67
C LEU A 251 -13.53 -9.81 -17.66
N ASP A 252 -14.60 -10.52 -18.08
CA ASP A 252 -15.58 -9.98 -19.05
C ASP A 252 -16.25 -8.72 -18.51
N ARG A 253 -16.64 -8.75 -17.21
CA ARG A 253 -17.20 -7.59 -16.53
C ARG A 253 -16.22 -6.41 -16.55
N TYR A 254 -14.94 -6.63 -16.26
CA TYR A 254 -13.93 -5.59 -16.23
C TYR A 254 -13.67 -5.02 -17.62
N GLN A 255 -13.52 -5.87 -18.64
CA GLN A 255 -13.21 -5.44 -20.02
C GLN A 255 -14.38 -4.71 -20.69
N SER A 256 -15.63 -5.06 -20.38
CA SER A 256 -16.81 -4.42 -20.96
C SER A 256 -17.21 -3.12 -20.23
N ALA A 257 -16.63 -2.83 -19.07
CA ALA A 257 -16.99 -1.70 -18.22
C ALA A 257 -16.27 -0.40 -18.63
N ASP A 258 -16.90 0.73 -18.31
CA ASP A 258 -16.21 2.04 -18.29
C ASP A 258 -15.27 2.16 -17.09
N GLN A 259 -14.46 3.22 -17.05
CA GLN A 259 -13.48 3.38 -15.98
C GLN A 259 -14.10 3.42 -14.58
N PRO A 260 -15.18 4.17 -14.29
CA PRO A 260 -15.82 4.12 -12.98
C PRO A 260 -16.20 2.72 -12.53
N ALA A 261 -16.82 1.91 -13.39
CA ALA A 261 -17.21 0.54 -13.07
C ALA A 261 -16.00 -0.40 -12.92
N ARG A 262 -14.90 -0.19 -13.68
CA ARG A 262 -13.64 -0.91 -13.46
C ARG A 262 -13.01 -0.57 -12.11
N LEU A 263 -13.08 0.69 -11.68
CA LEU A 263 -12.60 1.09 -10.36
C LEU A 263 -13.44 0.49 -9.22
N GLU A 264 -14.74 0.22 -9.42
CA GLU A 264 -15.53 -0.57 -8.46
C GLU A 264 -14.99 -2.00 -8.32
N VAL A 265 -14.63 -2.65 -9.43
CA VAL A 265 -14.00 -3.97 -9.40
C VAL A 265 -12.69 -3.94 -8.63
N LEU A 266 -11.83 -2.96 -8.90
CA LEU A 266 -10.54 -2.82 -8.21
C LEU A 266 -10.71 -2.50 -6.73
N ASN A 267 -11.69 -1.67 -6.34
CA ASN A 267 -12.01 -1.41 -4.94
C ASN A 267 -12.47 -2.67 -4.21
N GLU A 268 -13.28 -3.52 -4.86
CA GLU A 268 -13.74 -4.76 -4.26
C GLU A 268 -12.60 -5.78 -4.11
N ILE A 269 -11.72 -5.88 -5.10
CA ILE A 269 -10.54 -6.75 -4.99
C ILE A 269 -9.64 -6.30 -3.83
N ILE A 270 -9.30 -5.00 -3.73
CA ILE A 270 -8.43 -4.52 -2.65
C ILE A 270 -9.12 -4.54 -1.27
N ARG A 271 -10.45 -4.49 -1.22
CA ARG A 271 -11.20 -4.74 0.01
C ARG A 271 -10.96 -6.16 0.50
N LEU A 272 -11.11 -7.13 -0.38
CA LEU A 272 -10.97 -8.55 -0.06
C LEU A 272 -9.52 -8.93 0.19
N GLU A 273 -8.59 -8.36 -0.58
CA GLU A 273 -7.16 -8.62 -0.57
C GLU A 273 -6.35 -7.34 -0.23
N PRO A 274 -6.46 -6.80 0.98
CA PRO A 274 -5.67 -5.64 1.37
C PRO A 274 -4.19 -5.97 1.37
N VAL A 275 -3.39 -5.17 0.65
CA VAL A 275 -1.91 -5.37 0.59
C VAL A 275 -1.30 -5.19 1.97
N VAL A 276 -1.76 -4.19 2.71
CA VAL A 276 -1.39 -3.98 4.12
C VAL A 276 -2.47 -4.64 4.97
N GLY A 277 -2.11 -5.75 5.61
CA GLY A 277 -3.07 -6.57 6.37
C GLY A 277 -3.34 -6.07 7.77
N HIS A 278 -2.45 -5.24 8.34
CA HIS A 278 -2.53 -4.74 9.70
C HIS A 278 -2.13 -3.27 9.79
N LEU A 279 -2.88 -2.47 10.54
CA LEU A 279 -2.51 -1.10 10.87
C LEU A 279 -2.34 -0.97 12.38
N TYR A 280 -1.13 -0.63 12.80
CA TYR A 280 -0.81 -0.51 14.22
C TYR A 280 -0.94 0.93 14.70
N ARG A 281 -1.47 1.10 15.92
CA ARG A 281 -1.57 2.40 16.60
C ARG A 281 -1.11 2.26 18.04
N ARG A 282 -0.45 3.30 18.55
CA ARG A 282 -0.17 3.45 20.00
C ARG A 282 -1.15 4.45 20.57
N MET A 283 -1.88 4.06 21.61
CA MET A 283 -2.80 4.95 22.31
C MET A 283 -2.04 6.05 23.05
N GLN A 284 -2.40 7.30 22.80
CA GLN A 284 -1.82 8.46 23.48
C GLN A 284 -2.69 8.89 24.67
N VAL A 285 -3.97 8.68 24.56
CA VAL A 285 -4.98 8.94 25.60
C VAL A 285 -5.89 7.73 25.77
N GLY A 286 -6.56 7.61 26.91
CA GLY A 286 -7.58 6.59 27.11
C GLY A 286 -8.76 6.78 26.16
N MET A 287 -9.31 5.69 25.65
CA MET A 287 -10.44 5.69 24.73
C MET A 287 -11.34 4.49 24.95
N THR A 288 -12.65 4.74 24.97
CA THR A 288 -13.68 3.69 24.92
C THR A 288 -14.06 3.43 23.47
N ILE A 289 -13.99 2.19 23.01
CA ILE A 289 -14.47 1.77 21.69
C ILE A 289 -15.64 0.80 21.84
N ASN A 290 -16.51 0.76 20.81
CA ASN A 290 -17.67 -0.12 20.76
C ASN A 290 -17.62 -0.95 19.46
N ASP A 291 -17.78 -2.27 19.60
CA ASP A 291 -17.78 -3.20 18.46
C ASP A 291 -19.18 -3.58 17.95
N GLY A 292 -20.22 -3.01 18.59
CA GLY A 292 -21.64 -3.31 18.32
C GLY A 292 -22.28 -4.20 19.39
N GLU A 293 -21.50 -5.05 20.05
CA GLU A 293 -21.98 -5.95 21.11
C GLU A 293 -21.47 -5.52 22.51
N ALA A 294 -20.24 -5.03 22.58
CA ALA A 294 -19.59 -4.66 23.82
C ALA A 294 -18.78 -3.35 23.70
N THR A 295 -18.42 -2.80 24.86
CA THR A 295 -17.50 -1.67 24.98
C THR A 295 -16.17 -2.13 25.57
N HIS A 296 -15.07 -1.56 25.06
CA HIS A 296 -13.72 -1.91 25.46
C HIS A 296 -12.94 -0.64 25.80
N GLU A 297 -12.24 -0.67 26.94
CA GLU A 297 -11.43 0.45 27.43
C GLU A 297 -9.97 0.26 27.01
N LEU A 298 -9.50 1.13 26.12
CA LEU A 298 -8.10 1.21 25.72
C LEU A 298 -7.39 2.24 26.61
N ALA A 299 -6.27 1.84 27.21
CA ALA A 299 -5.47 2.70 28.08
C ALA A 299 -4.37 3.44 27.30
N PRO A 300 -3.89 4.60 27.78
CA PRO A 300 -2.68 5.23 27.22
C PRO A 300 -1.51 4.24 27.22
N GLY A 301 -0.77 4.19 26.11
CA GLY A 301 0.34 3.25 25.91
C GLY A 301 -0.06 1.90 25.31
N ASP A 302 -1.33 1.55 25.26
CA ASP A 302 -1.77 0.30 24.62
C ASP A 302 -1.37 0.29 23.14
N LEU A 303 -0.84 -0.85 22.70
CA LEU A 303 -0.65 -1.15 21.28
C LEU A 303 -1.94 -1.74 20.72
N VAL A 304 -2.39 -1.22 19.61
CA VAL A 304 -3.61 -1.64 18.91
C VAL A 304 -3.26 -2.11 17.51
N ASP A 305 -3.65 -3.33 17.19
CA ASP A 305 -3.59 -3.94 15.88
C ASP A 305 -4.99 -3.89 15.24
N LEU A 306 -5.14 -3.12 14.19
CA LEU A 306 -6.33 -3.10 13.36
C LEU A 306 -6.16 -4.16 12.28
N CYS A 307 -6.83 -5.29 12.44
CA CYS A 307 -6.75 -6.44 11.55
C CYS A 307 -7.53 -6.17 10.25
N ILE A 308 -6.91 -5.48 9.28
CA ILE A 308 -7.58 -4.96 8.08
C ILE A 308 -8.22 -6.05 7.24
N ARG A 309 -7.58 -7.22 7.15
CA ARG A 309 -8.13 -8.38 6.41
C ARG A 309 -9.47 -8.85 6.98
N GLN A 310 -9.65 -8.76 8.30
CA GLN A 310 -10.86 -9.13 9.02
C GLN A 310 -11.88 -7.98 9.02
N THR A 311 -11.43 -6.76 9.32
CA THR A 311 -12.32 -5.59 9.31
C THR A 311 -12.98 -5.36 7.94
N ASN A 312 -12.28 -5.66 6.86
CA ASN A 312 -12.81 -5.54 5.49
C ASN A 312 -13.81 -6.64 5.11
N THR A 313 -13.89 -7.70 5.90
CA THR A 313 -14.82 -8.81 5.72
C THR A 313 -15.80 -8.93 6.89
N ASP A 314 -15.97 -7.87 7.67
CA ASP A 314 -16.97 -7.76 8.72
C ASP A 314 -18.37 -7.69 8.11
N PRO A 315 -19.26 -8.69 8.37
CA PRO A 315 -20.61 -8.72 7.78
C PRO A 315 -21.46 -7.48 8.13
N GLU A 316 -21.26 -6.89 9.31
CA GLU A 316 -21.95 -5.66 9.72
C GLU A 316 -21.59 -4.45 8.83
N ALA A 317 -20.42 -4.46 8.23
CA ALA A 317 -19.96 -3.40 7.35
C ALA A 317 -20.27 -3.66 5.88
N VAL A 318 -20.09 -4.90 5.40
CA VAL A 318 -20.13 -5.23 3.97
C VAL A 318 -21.30 -6.14 3.58
N GLY A 319 -22.13 -6.54 4.54
CA GLY A 319 -23.33 -7.34 4.28
C GLY A 319 -23.05 -8.82 4.02
N GLU A 320 -23.96 -9.45 3.29
CA GLU A 320 -23.91 -10.87 2.98
C GLU A 320 -22.71 -11.24 2.10
N GLU A 321 -22.25 -12.49 2.22
CA GLU A 321 -21.11 -13.06 1.48
C GLU A 321 -19.86 -12.14 1.54
N PRO A 322 -19.36 -11.78 2.73
CA PRO A 322 -18.29 -10.79 2.89
C PRO A 322 -16.98 -11.22 2.25
N MET A 323 -16.82 -12.52 1.97
CA MET A 323 -15.64 -13.13 1.37
C MET A 323 -15.74 -13.30 -0.16
N ALA A 324 -16.88 -12.98 -0.75
CA ALA A 324 -17.06 -13.02 -2.21
C ALA A 324 -16.67 -11.68 -2.85
N ILE A 325 -16.23 -11.73 -4.11
CA ILE A 325 -16.00 -10.54 -4.95
C ILE A 325 -17.35 -10.12 -5.53
N CYS A 326 -17.88 -9.01 -5.03
CA CYS A 326 -19.16 -8.44 -5.46
C CYS A 326 -18.98 -6.92 -5.74
N PRO A 327 -18.44 -6.53 -6.93
CA PRO A 327 -18.27 -5.12 -7.27
C PRO A 327 -19.61 -4.39 -7.25
N GLY A 328 -19.63 -3.20 -6.63
CA GLY A 328 -20.88 -2.42 -6.44
C GLY A 328 -21.78 -2.96 -5.31
N ARG A 329 -21.25 -3.79 -4.40
CA ARG A 329 -22.03 -4.29 -3.25
C ARG A 329 -22.63 -3.15 -2.42
N PRO A 330 -23.83 -3.29 -1.88
CA PRO A 330 -24.38 -2.34 -0.93
C PRO A 330 -23.52 -2.37 0.36
N LEU A 331 -23.08 -1.19 0.78
CA LEU A 331 -22.24 -1.01 1.97
C LEU A 331 -23.01 -0.31 3.07
N ALA A 332 -22.72 -0.60 4.32
CA ALA A 332 -23.26 0.15 5.44
C ALA A 332 -22.84 1.64 5.37
N ARG A 333 -23.63 2.51 6.01
CA ARG A 333 -23.39 3.95 5.96
C ARG A 333 -21.97 4.31 6.44
N GLY A 334 -21.23 5.02 5.59
CA GLY A 334 -19.88 5.50 5.87
C GLY A 334 -18.78 4.43 5.70
N VAL A 335 -19.09 3.25 5.22
CA VAL A 335 -18.10 2.26 4.79
C VAL A 335 -17.61 2.61 3.39
N HIS A 336 -16.30 2.57 3.19
CA HIS A 336 -15.69 2.82 1.87
C HIS A 336 -15.68 1.55 1.01
N ALA A 337 -15.76 1.70 -0.31
CA ALA A 337 -15.73 0.57 -1.24
C ALA A 337 -14.48 -0.33 -1.09
N ALA A 338 -13.34 0.25 -0.78
CA ALA A 338 -12.09 -0.49 -0.47
C ALA A 338 -11.99 -0.93 1.00
N GLY A 339 -13.06 -0.81 1.80
CA GLY A 339 -12.98 -1.01 3.25
C GLY A 339 -11.95 -0.08 3.90
N LEU A 340 -11.12 -0.63 4.78
CA LEU A 340 -10.03 0.07 5.45
C LEU A 340 -8.65 -0.20 4.81
N SER A 341 -8.58 -0.74 3.59
CA SER A 341 -7.31 -1.04 2.89
C SER A 341 -6.43 0.19 2.70
N PHE A 342 -7.03 1.37 2.63
CA PHE A 342 -6.33 2.66 2.57
C PHE A 342 -6.36 3.43 3.90
N GLY A 343 -6.71 2.77 4.99
CA GLY A 343 -6.92 3.40 6.29
C GLY A 343 -8.15 4.32 6.31
N ASP A 344 -8.31 5.07 7.39
CA ASP A 344 -9.36 6.09 7.58
C ASP A 344 -8.84 7.25 8.44
N GLY A 345 -9.66 8.29 8.65
CA GLY A 345 -9.33 9.43 9.49
C GLY A 345 -8.21 10.30 8.91
N ALA A 346 -7.41 10.91 9.80
CA ALA A 346 -6.36 11.84 9.41
C ALA A 346 -5.27 11.20 8.54
N HIS A 347 -4.92 9.95 8.82
CA HIS A 347 -3.88 9.20 8.10
C HIS A 347 -4.39 8.35 6.94
N ARG A 348 -5.61 8.56 6.48
CA ARG A 348 -6.10 7.89 5.26
C ARG A 348 -5.11 8.09 4.11
N CYS A 349 -4.82 7.03 3.35
CA CYS A 349 -3.84 7.06 2.27
C CYS A 349 -4.15 8.15 1.24
N PRO A 350 -3.24 9.10 1.00
CA PRO A 350 -3.45 10.14 -0.02
C PRO A 350 -3.32 9.58 -1.43
N GLY A 351 -2.57 8.48 -1.59
CA GLY A 351 -2.27 7.85 -2.87
C GLY A 351 -3.37 6.93 -3.38
N GLN A 352 -4.50 6.77 -2.67
CA GLN A 352 -5.59 5.88 -3.12
C GLN A 352 -6.03 6.15 -4.57
N PRO A 353 -6.34 7.39 -5.00
CA PRO A 353 -6.72 7.65 -6.38
C PRO A 353 -5.63 7.27 -7.38
N LEU A 354 -4.36 7.55 -7.05
CA LEU A 354 -3.23 7.20 -7.90
C LEU A 354 -3.11 5.68 -8.05
N ALA A 355 -3.10 4.94 -6.94
CA ALA A 355 -2.96 3.48 -6.95
C ALA A 355 -4.06 2.77 -7.75
N LEU A 356 -5.31 3.22 -7.63
CA LEU A 356 -6.44 2.65 -8.37
C LEU A 356 -6.37 3.00 -9.86
N ILE A 357 -6.12 4.27 -10.21
CA ILE A 357 -6.08 4.72 -11.60
C ILE A 357 -4.88 4.14 -12.35
N GLU A 358 -3.67 4.15 -11.74
CA GLU A 358 -2.50 3.56 -12.39
C GLU A 358 -2.66 2.04 -12.60
N THR A 359 -3.27 1.34 -11.62
CA THR A 359 -3.60 -0.08 -11.78
C THR A 359 -4.54 -0.30 -12.95
N ASP A 360 -5.65 0.47 -13.04
CA ASP A 360 -6.60 0.39 -14.16
C ASP A 360 -5.92 0.63 -15.51
N VAL A 361 -5.10 1.68 -15.61
CA VAL A 361 -4.40 2.05 -16.85
C VAL A 361 -3.48 0.94 -17.37
N LEU A 362 -2.74 0.27 -16.48
CA LEU A 362 -1.90 -0.86 -16.85
C LEU A 362 -2.72 -2.09 -17.22
N LEU A 363 -3.72 -2.45 -16.39
CA LEU A 363 -4.50 -3.66 -16.58
C LEU A 363 -5.32 -3.63 -17.87
N VAL A 364 -5.93 -2.49 -18.23
CA VAL A 364 -6.67 -2.35 -19.50
C VAL A 364 -5.77 -2.69 -20.68
N ARG A 365 -4.52 -2.20 -20.71
CA ARG A 365 -3.58 -2.45 -21.81
C ARG A 365 -3.05 -3.87 -21.81
N LEU A 366 -2.73 -4.39 -20.66
CA LEU A 366 -2.22 -5.75 -20.52
C LEU A 366 -3.28 -6.78 -20.92
N LEU A 367 -4.52 -6.60 -20.47
CA LEU A 367 -5.63 -7.50 -20.80
C LEU A 367 -6.05 -7.43 -22.28
N ALA A 368 -5.89 -6.27 -22.94
CA ALA A 368 -6.11 -6.13 -24.37
C ALA A 368 -5.15 -7.00 -25.22
N ALA A 369 -4.00 -7.36 -24.67
CA ALA A 369 -3.05 -8.29 -25.31
C ALA A 369 -3.41 -9.77 -25.11
N ALA A 370 -4.57 -10.08 -24.54
CA ALA A 370 -5.07 -11.44 -24.26
C ALA A 370 -4.02 -12.35 -23.59
N PRO A 371 -3.53 -12.00 -22.40
CA PRO A 371 -2.53 -12.77 -21.69
C PRO A 371 -3.11 -14.11 -21.21
N VAL A 372 -2.25 -15.13 -21.17
CA VAL A 372 -2.56 -16.46 -20.61
C VAL A 372 -1.60 -16.74 -19.47
N ILE A 373 -2.11 -17.26 -18.35
CA ILE A 373 -1.28 -17.64 -17.19
C ILE A 373 -0.43 -18.84 -17.55
N VAL A 374 0.89 -18.70 -17.49
CA VAL A 374 1.86 -19.79 -17.61
C VAL A 374 2.21 -20.34 -16.23
N ARG A 375 2.34 -19.45 -15.26
CA ARG A 375 2.62 -19.82 -13.88
C ARG A 375 1.91 -18.84 -12.94
N GLU A 376 1.13 -19.39 -12.00
CA GLU A 376 0.52 -18.61 -10.93
C GLU A 376 1.57 -18.08 -9.96
N PRO A 377 1.29 -16.95 -9.25
CA PRO A 377 2.22 -16.42 -8.28
C PRO A 377 2.35 -17.33 -7.05
N THR A 378 3.53 -17.32 -6.43
CA THR A 378 3.69 -17.75 -5.05
C THR A 378 3.38 -16.60 -4.11
N ILE A 379 2.68 -16.90 -3.00
CA ILE A 379 2.36 -15.94 -1.95
C ILE A 379 3.39 -16.08 -0.83
N GLU A 380 4.03 -14.97 -0.48
CA GLU A 380 4.90 -14.84 0.68
C GLU A 380 4.35 -13.74 1.59
N TRP A 381 4.86 -13.62 2.83
CA TRP A 381 4.42 -12.62 3.79
C TRP A 381 5.59 -11.72 4.18
N ASP A 382 5.33 -10.42 4.20
CA ASP A 382 6.30 -9.41 4.58
C ASP A 382 5.87 -8.77 5.90
N ASP A 383 6.73 -8.87 6.93
CA ASP A 383 6.40 -8.38 8.27
C ASP A 383 6.42 -6.85 8.34
N LEU A 384 7.20 -6.17 7.50
CA LEU A 384 7.30 -4.71 7.54
C LEU A 384 5.99 -4.04 7.09
N VAL A 385 5.38 -4.56 6.03
CA VAL A 385 4.06 -4.09 5.55
C VAL A 385 2.91 -4.88 6.17
N ALA A 386 3.23 -5.89 6.98
CA ALA A 386 2.26 -6.81 7.59
C ALA A 386 1.24 -7.33 6.56
N GLY A 387 1.75 -7.72 5.38
CA GLY A 387 0.94 -8.08 4.23
C GLY A 387 1.56 -9.16 3.35
N TYR A 388 0.86 -9.51 2.28
CA TYR A 388 1.35 -10.48 1.31
C TYR A 388 2.27 -9.85 0.27
N THR A 389 3.09 -10.71 -0.35
CA THR A 389 3.83 -10.42 -1.56
C THR A 389 3.62 -11.52 -2.59
N LEU A 390 3.53 -11.16 -3.87
CA LEU A 390 3.34 -12.08 -4.98
C LEU A 390 4.61 -12.16 -5.82
N ARG A 391 5.11 -13.37 -6.08
CA ARG A 391 6.34 -13.58 -6.82
C ARG A 391 6.20 -14.66 -7.87
N GLY A 392 6.90 -14.45 -8.99
CA GLY A 392 6.98 -15.44 -10.05
C GLY A 392 5.71 -15.60 -10.86
N PHE A 393 4.81 -14.61 -10.87
CA PHE A 393 3.61 -14.61 -11.69
C PHE A 393 3.98 -14.39 -13.15
N GLU A 394 3.78 -15.43 -13.98
CA GLU A 394 4.23 -15.43 -15.37
C GLU A 394 3.07 -15.58 -16.35
N LEU A 395 3.09 -14.73 -17.38
CA LEU A 395 2.12 -14.73 -18.48
C LEU A 395 2.82 -14.92 -19.81
N ALA A 396 2.09 -15.51 -20.78
CA ALA A 396 2.40 -15.52 -22.20
C ALA A 396 1.32 -14.75 -23.00
N PHE A 397 1.62 -14.40 -24.24
CA PHE A 397 0.73 -13.68 -25.15
C PHE A 397 0.60 -14.44 -26.47
N GLY A 398 -0.54 -14.28 -27.16
CA GLY A 398 -0.78 -14.85 -28.49
C GLY A 398 -0.90 -16.36 -28.48
N GLY A 399 -2.10 -16.88 -28.33
CA GLY A 399 -2.69 -18.14 -28.79
C GLY A 399 -1.85 -19.42 -28.84
N ALA A 400 -0.75 -19.53 -28.12
CA ALA A 400 -0.11 -20.83 -27.90
C ALA A 400 -0.85 -21.51 -26.74
N SER A 401 -1.72 -22.47 -27.08
CA SER A 401 -2.24 -23.46 -26.14
C SER A 401 -1.08 -23.97 -25.29
N PRO A 402 -1.21 -24.10 -23.97
CA PRO A 402 -0.18 -24.74 -23.16
C PRO A 402 0.07 -26.12 -23.75
N ALA A 403 1.33 -26.45 -24.01
CA ALA A 403 1.71 -27.80 -24.37
C ALA A 403 1.32 -28.75 -23.23
N PRO A 404 0.83 -29.94 -23.52
CA PRO A 404 0.26 -30.90 -22.59
C PRO A 404 1.22 -31.36 -21.49
#